data_47f865aff4aecb89624626edbaf0a626
#
_entry.id   47f865aff4aecb89624626edbaf0a626
#
_cell.length_a   1.000
_cell.length_b   1.000
_cell.length_c   1.000
_cell.angle_alpha   90.00
_cell.angle_beta   90.00
_cell.angle_gamma   90.00
#
_symmetry.space_group_name_H-M   'P 1'
#
loop_
_entity.id
_entity.type
_entity.pdbx_description
1 polymer ?
#
loop_
_entity_poly.entity_id
_entity_poly.type
_entity_poly.pdbx_seq_one_letter_code
_entity_poly.pdbx_strand_id
1 'polypeptide(L)'
;MVQVENDYGAFGIDKPYISEIRDMVKQAGFTGVPLFQCDWNSNFENNALDDLLWTINFGTGANIDEQFKRLKELRPDTPLMCSEFWSGWFDHWGAKHETRSAEELVKGMKEMLDRNISFSLYMTHGGTSFGHWGGANFPNFSPTCTSYDYDAPINESGKVTPKYLEVRNLLGNYLPEGE
;
A
#
# COMPACT_ATOMS: atom_id res chain seq x y z
N MET A 1 3.82 7.62 -11.13
CA MET A 1 4.65 6.38 -11.10
C MET A 1 3.83 5.20 -11.61
N VAL A 2 4.47 4.16 -12.12
CA VAL A 2 3.80 2.92 -12.53
C VAL A 2 4.42 1.74 -11.79
N GLN A 3 3.56 0.91 -11.19
CA GLN A 3 3.96 -0.27 -10.44
C GLN A 3 4.28 -1.44 -11.37
N VAL A 4 5.39 -2.11 -11.09
CA VAL A 4 5.80 -3.36 -11.75
C VAL A 4 5.51 -4.51 -10.79
N GLU A 5 4.46 -5.25 -11.07
CA GLU A 5 3.98 -6.37 -10.27
C GLU A 5 3.52 -5.95 -8.84
N ASN A 6 3.00 -6.86 -8.03
CA ASN A 6 2.47 -6.57 -6.69
C ASN A 6 2.89 -7.63 -5.68
N ASP A 7 3.73 -7.23 -4.69
CA ASP A 7 4.14 -8.04 -3.53
C ASP A 7 4.68 -9.45 -3.88
N TYR A 8 5.33 -9.58 -5.05
CA TYR A 8 5.80 -10.88 -5.54
C TYR A 8 6.85 -11.52 -4.62
N GLY A 9 7.62 -10.74 -3.89
CA GLY A 9 8.59 -11.24 -2.91
C GLY A 9 7.99 -12.13 -1.82
N ALA A 10 6.68 -12.01 -1.57
CA ALA A 10 5.94 -12.89 -0.67
C ALA A 10 5.65 -14.28 -1.28
N PHE A 11 5.73 -14.43 -2.61
CA PHE A 11 5.38 -15.66 -3.34
C PHE A 11 6.56 -16.36 -3.97
N GLY A 12 7.57 -15.61 -4.43
CA GLY A 12 8.66 -16.21 -5.18
C GLY A 12 9.90 -15.34 -5.27
N ILE A 13 10.91 -15.87 -5.96
CA ILE A 13 12.24 -15.26 -6.10
C ILE A 13 12.68 -15.20 -7.57
N ASP A 14 11.74 -15.26 -8.52
CA ASP A 14 12.04 -15.27 -9.95
C ASP A 14 12.26 -13.86 -10.49
N LYS A 15 13.49 -13.33 -10.35
CA LYS A 15 13.89 -12.04 -10.90
C LYS A 15 13.70 -11.92 -12.43
N PRO A 16 13.96 -12.97 -13.26
CA PRO A 16 13.60 -12.94 -14.68
C PRO A 16 12.14 -12.61 -14.93
N TYR A 17 11.20 -13.17 -14.17
CA TYR A 17 9.77 -12.84 -14.28
C TYR A 17 9.52 -11.34 -14.04
N ILE A 18 10.04 -10.77 -12.96
CA ILE A 18 9.87 -9.33 -12.67
C ILE A 18 10.53 -8.47 -13.76
N SER A 19 11.69 -8.89 -14.26
CA SER A 19 12.38 -8.17 -15.34
C SER A 19 11.55 -8.15 -16.62
N GLU A 20 10.89 -9.25 -16.97
CA GLU A 20 10.00 -9.34 -18.12
C GLU A 20 8.79 -8.41 -17.98
N ILE A 21 8.13 -8.38 -16.81
CA ILE A 21 7.02 -7.47 -16.53
C ILE A 21 7.49 -6.01 -16.67
N ARG A 22 8.63 -5.64 -16.09
CA ARG A 22 9.22 -4.29 -16.24
C ARG A 22 9.42 -3.94 -17.71
N ASP A 23 9.97 -4.84 -18.51
CA ASP A 23 10.26 -4.60 -19.90
C ASP A 23 8.97 -4.48 -20.73
N MET A 24 7.94 -5.26 -20.43
CA MET A 24 6.59 -5.10 -21.01
C MET A 24 6.00 -3.73 -20.68
N VAL A 25 6.12 -3.25 -19.45
CA VAL A 25 5.67 -1.90 -19.03
C VAL A 25 6.39 -0.83 -19.84
N LYS A 26 7.72 -0.94 -20.03
CA LYS A 26 8.49 -0.01 -20.86
C LYS A 26 8.08 -0.09 -22.32
N GLN A 27 7.87 -1.29 -22.88
CA GLN A 27 7.39 -1.49 -24.25
C GLN A 27 5.99 -0.92 -24.48
N ALA A 28 5.13 -0.93 -23.45
CA ALA A 28 3.81 -0.30 -23.49
C ALA A 28 3.87 1.25 -23.48
N GLY A 29 5.06 1.84 -23.41
CA GLY A 29 5.25 3.29 -23.50
C GLY A 29 5.42 4.02 -22.17
N PHE A 30 5.45 3.33 -21.03
CA PHE A 30 5.67 3.95 -19.71
C PHE A 30 7.16 4.20 -19.45
N THR A 31 7.79 5.05 -20.29
CA THR A 31 9.23 5.38 -20.20
C THR A 31 9.50 6.76 -19.60
N GLY A 32 8.50 7.64 -19.57
CA GLY A 32 8.61 9.01 -19.07
C GLY A 32 8.21 9.19 -17.60
N VAL A 33 7.99 8.11 -16.87
CA VAL A 33 7.56 8.12 -15.46
C VAL A 33 8.38 7.13 -14.64
N PRO A 34 8.62 7.40 -13.35
CA PRO A 34 9.28 6.43 -12.48
C PRO A 34 8.51 5.11 -12.42
N LEU A 35 9.22 4.01 -12.59
CA LEU A 35 8.71 2.67 -12.32
C LEU A 35 9.09 2.26 -10.90
N PHE A 36 8.21 1.57 -10.21
CA PHE A 36 8.45 1.11 -8.85
C PHE A 36 7.98 -0.33 -8.62
N GLN A 37 8.55 -0.93 -7.62
CA GLN A 37 8.27 -2.27 -7.12
C GLN A 37 7.92 -2.13 -5.64
N CYS A 38 6.89 -2.82 -5.19
CA CYS A 38 6.49 -2.84 -3.78
C CYS A 38 6.57 -4.25 -3.21
N ASP A 39 6.87 -4.31 -1.93
CA ASP A 39 6.86 -5.54 -1.15
C ASP A 39 6.79 -5.20 0.35
N TRP A 40 6.66 -6.23 1.20
CA TRP A 40 6.82 -6.07 2.63
C TRP A 40 8.32 -5.91 2.97
N ASN A 41 8.62 -5.26 4.08
CA ASN A 41 9.99 -5.05 4.54
C ASN A 41 10.82 -6.33 4.72
N SER A 42 10.16 -7.48 4.92
CA SER A 42 10.81 -8.79 5.04
C SER A 42 11.10 -9.47 3.69
N ASN A 43 10.49 -9.03 2.60
CA ASN A 43 10.45 -9.78 1.34
C ASN A 43 10.99 -9.01 0.12
N PHE A 44 11.10 -7.67 0.20
CA PHE A 44 11.41 -6.83 -0.95
C PHE A 44 12.75 -7.16 -1.62
N GLU A 45 13.73 -7.66 -0.86
CA GLU A 45 15.04 -8.05 -1.40
C GLU A 45 14.97 -9.29 -2.31
N ASN A 46 13.94 -10.13 -2.16
CA ASN A 46 13.84 -11.38 -2.91
C ASN A 46 13.86 -11.16 -4.43
N ASN A 47 13.22 -10.09 -4.89
CA ASN A 47 13.01 -9.81 -6.31
C ASN A 47 13.37 -8.39 -6.73
N ALA A 48 13.99 -7.62 -5.86
CA ALA A 48 14.29 -6.22 -6.12
C ALA A 48 15.19 -6.05 -7.34
N LEU A 49 14.74 -5.21 -8.29
CA LEU A 49 15.50 -4.78 -9.45
C LEU A 49 16.14 -3.42 -9.18
N ASP A 50 17.41 -3.25 -9.56
CA ASP A 50 18.18 -2.06 -9.21
C ASP A 50 17.74 -0.80 -9.94
N ASP A 51 17.10 -0.94 -11.09
CA ASP A 51 16.60 0.16 -11.92
C ASP A 51 15.16 0.60 -11.56
N LEU A 52 14.55 0.00 -10.53
CA LEU A 52 13.24 0.39 -10.01
C LEU A 52 13.37 1.13 -8.68
N LEU A 53 12.39 2.00 -8.40
CA LEU A 53 12.21 2.53 -7.06
C LEU A 53 11.62 1.42 -6.17
N TRP A 54 12.22 1.21 -5.00
CA TRP A 54 11.71 0.23 -4.03
C TRP A 54 10.82 0.92 -3.01
N THR A 55 9.62 0.41 -2.83
CA THR A 55 8.65 0.90 -1.85
C THR A 55 8.27 -0.21 -0.90
N ILE A 56 7.87 0.14 0.32
CA ILE A 56 7.53 -0.82 1.38
C ILE A 56 6.07 -0.66 1.75
N ASN A 57 5.31 -1.77 1.76
CA ASN A 57 3.90 -1.81 2.12
C ASN A 57 3.72 -2.22 3.59
N PHE A 58 2.89 -1.50 4.33
CA PHE A 58 2.52 -1.80 5.72
C PHE A 58 1.24 -1.07 6.15
N GLY A 59 0.66 -1.46 7.27
CA GLY A 59 -0.58 -0.89 7.80
C GLY A 59 -0.41 -0.04 9.05
N THR A 60 -1.55 0.40 9.56
CA THR A 60 -1.65 1.13 10.84
C THR A 60 -1.00 0.36 11.99
N GLY A 61 -0.40 1.09 12.92
CA GLY A 61 0.30 0.51 14.08
C GLY A 61 1.72 0.01 13.81
N ALA A 62 2.19 0.03 12.54
CA ALA A 62 3.56 -0.34 12.21
C ALA A 62 4.58 0.66 12.79
N ASN A 63 5.73 0.16 13.20
CA ASN A 63 6.88 1.01 13.53
C ASN A 63 7.56 1.48 12.25
N ILE A 64 7.37 2.74 11.87
CA ILE A 64 7.83 3.32 10.59
C ILE A 64 9.34 3.16 10.40
N ASP A 65 10.13 3.38 11.45
CA ASP A 65 11.59 3.31 11.34
C ASP A 65 12.05 1.88 11.06
N GLU A 66 11.44 0.88 11.68
CA GLU A 66 11.73 -0.54 11.41
C GLU A 66 11.29 -0.97 10.01
N GLN A 67 10.17 -0.43 9.48
CA GLN A 67 9.73 -0.75 8.12
C GLN A 67 10.76 -0.34 7.07
N PHE A 68 11.41 0.81 7.23
CA PHE A 68 12.37 1.33 6.27
C PHE A 68 13.84 1.06 6.61
N LYS A 69 14.12 0.44 7.75
CA LYS A 69 15.50 0.23 8.23
C LYS A 69 16.37 -0.46 7.19
N ARG A 70 15.92 -1.62 6.71
CA ARG A 70 16.71 -2.41 5.76
C ARG A 70 16.85 -1.72 4.41
N LEU A 71 15.83 -1.02 3.95
CA LEU A 71 15.90 -0.24 2.71
C LEU A 71 16.94 0.87 2.81
N LYS A 72 16.97 1.60 3.94
CA LYS A 72 17.98 2.65 4.19
C LYS A 72 19.40 2.11 4.26
N GLU A 73 19.59 0.92 4.82
CA GLU A 73 20.91 0.27 4.85
C GLU A 73 21.43 -0.05 3.44
N LEU A 74 20.56 -0.52 2.55
CA LEU A 74 20.90 -0.91 1.18
C LEU A 74 20.98 0.27 0.22
N ARG A 75 20.11 1.25 0.40
CA ARG A 75 19.98 2.44 -0.46
C ARG A 75 19.77 3.70 0.39
N PRO A 76 20.81 4.22 1.03
CA PRO A 76 20.71 5.34 1.99
C PRO A 76 20.13 6.63 1.36
N ASP A 77 20.34 6.86 0.07
CA ASP A 77 19.90 8.06 -0.64
C ASP A 77 18.57 7.86 -1.40
N THR A 78 17.89 6.73 -1.23
CA THR A 78 16.61 6.47 -1.93
C THR A 78 15.47 7.29 -1.31
N PRO A 79 14.56 7.85 -2.12
CA PRO A 79 13.31 8.36 -1.59
C PRO A 79 12.54 7.26 -0.86
N LEU A 80 11.98 7.56 0.29
CA LEU A 80 11.18 6.61 1.04
C LEU A 80 9.70 6.76 0.69
N MET A 81 9.04 5.64 0.44
CA MET A 81 7.62 5.61 0.14
C MET A 81 6.96 4.32 0.65
N CYS A 82 5.81 4.48 1.31
CA CYS A 82 4.84 3.44 1.53
C CYS A 82 3.82 3.47 0.40
N SER A 83 3.90 2.54 -0.54
CA SER A 83 3.02 2.54 -1.71
C SER A 83 1.62 2.01 -1.41
N GLU A 84 1.47 1.21 -0.36
CA GLU A 84 0.20 0.82 0.22
C GLU A 84 0.26 1.01 1.74
N PHE A 85 -0.29 2.12 2.22
CA PHE A 85 -0.53 2.29 3.65
C PHE A 85 -1.95 1.83 3.96
N TRP A 86 -2.07 0.67 4.60
CA TRP A 86 -3.35 0.00 4.80
C TRP A 86 -4.19 0.70 5.86
N SER A 87 -5.30 1.32 5.40
CA SER A 87 -6.27 2.05 6.25
C SER A 87 -7.23 1.14 7.01
N GLY A 88 -7.33 -0.12 6.62
CA GLY A 88 -8.20 -1.15 7.17
C GLY A 88 -7.76 -2.53 6.72
N TRP A 89 -8.72 -3.42 6.47
CA TRP A 89 -8.51 -4.72 5.85
C TRP A 89 -9.81 -5.23 5.24
N PHE A 90 -9.72 -6.20 4.36
CA PHE A 90 -10.89 -6.84 3.78
C PHE A 90 -11.41 -7.98 4.65
N ASP A 91 -12.72 -8.28 4.51
CA ASP A 91 -13.40 -9.28 5.29
C ASP A 91 -13.33 -10.67 4.66
N HIS A 92 -13.39 -11.69 5.52
CA HIS A 92 -13.50 -13.07 5.13
C HIS A 92 -14.82 -13.67 5.62
N TRP A 93 -15.38 -14.60 4.87
CA TRP A 93 -16.56 -15.33 5.28
C TRP A 93 -16.36 -16.05 6.61
N GLY A 94 -17.30 -15.82 7.53
CA GLY A 94 -17.28 -16.43 8.87
C GLY A 94 -16.34 -15.75 9.87
N ALA A 95 -15.56 -14.75 9.46
CA ALA A 95 -14.71 -13.96 10.34
C ALA A 95 -15.44 -12.71 10.87
N LYS A 96 -14.85 -12.09 11.90
CA LYS A 96 -15.31 -10.80 12.41
C LYS A 96 -14.98 -9.71 11.38
N HIS A 97 -15.90 -8.74 11.23
CA HIS A 97 -15.66 -7.55 10.43
C HIS A 97 -14.38 -6.81 10.87
N GLU A 98 -13.51 -6.55 9.92
CA GLU A 98 -12.22 -5.88 10.14
C GLU A 98 -12.42 -4.37 10.25
N THR A 99 -11.86 -3.78 11.30
CA THR A 99 -11.89 -2.33 11.52
C THR A 99 -10.56 -1.85 12.08
N ARG A 100 -10.21 -0.61 11.78
CA ARG A 100 -9.06 0.12 12.34
C ARG A 100 -9.52 1.49 12.82
N SER A 101 -8.92 2.03 13.87
CA SER A 101 -9.33 3.34 14.36
C SER A 101 -8.82 4.48 13.46
N ALA A 102 -9.56 5.58 13.43
CA ALA A 102 -9.14 6.79 12.72
C ALA A 102 -7.85 7.36 13.32
N GLU A 103 -7.70 7.28 14.66
CA GLU A 103 -6.52 7.76 15.37
C GLU A 103 -5.25 7.01 14.96
N GLU A 104 -5.32 5.67 14.80
CA GLU A 104 -4.18 4.88 14.35
C GLU A 104 -3.79 5.22 12.90
N LEU A 105 -4.80 5.44 12.04
CA LEU A 105 -4.56 5.83 10.66
C LEU A 105 -3.84 7.18 10.59
N VAL A 106 -4.39 8.22 11.20
CA VAL A 106 -3.79 9.57 11.14
C VAL A 106 -2.46 9.64 11.88
N LYS A 107 -2.27 8.86 12.95
CA LYS A 107 -0.98 8.74 13.63
C LYS A 107 0.10 8.24 12.67
N GLY A 108 -0.13 7.13 11.97
CA GLY A 108 0.82 6.58 11.02
C GLY A 108 1.10 7.52 9.85
N MET A 109 0.06 8.17 9.31
CA MET A 109 0.22 9.20 8.27
C MET A 109 1.07 10.37 8.74
N LYS A 110 0.78 10.89 9.94
CA LYS A 110 1.56 11.98 10.54
C LYS A 110 3.01 11.60 10.73
N GLU A 111 3.28 10.42 11.25
CA GLU A 111 4.64 9.92 11.45
C GLU A 111 5.44 9.82 10.13
N MET A 112 4.79 9.44 9.02
CA MET A 112 5.41 9.45 7.69
C MET A 112 5.65 10.87 7.18
N LEU A 113 4.67 11.76 7.29
CA LEU A 113 4.79 13.18 6.88
C LEU A 113 5.91 13.89 7.63
N ASP A 114 5.99 13.72 8.95
CA ASP A 114 7.03 14.33 9.79
C ASP A 114 8.45 13.84 9.42
N ARG A 115 8.56 12.67 8.78
CA ARG A 115 9.84 12.07 8.30
C ARG A 115 10.09 12.29 6.82
N ASN A 116 9.24 13.08 6.15
CA ASN A 116 9.30 13.29 4.70
C ASN A 116 9.22 11.97 3.90
N ILE A 117 8.38 11.04 4.35
CA ILE A 117 8.10 9.77 3.68
C ILE A 117 6.81 9.91 2.88
N SER A 118 6.88 9.61 1.59
CA SER A 118 5.69 9.57 0.73
C SER A 118 4.82 8.36 1.03
N PHE A 119 3.52 8.49 0.83
CA PHE A 119 2.60 7.35 0.98
C PHE A 119 1.43 7.42 -0.01
N SER A 120 0.82 6.27 -0.21
CA SER A 120 -0.45 6.11 -0.90
C SER A 120 -1.39 5.29 0.00
N LEU A 121 -2.60 5.79 0.25
CA LEU A 121 -3.57 5.05 1.06
C LEU A 121 -4.12 3.85 0.27
N TYR A 122 -4.10 2.70 0.90
CA TYR A 122 -4.77 1.49 0.45
C TYR A 122 -5.74 0.99 1.54
N MET A 123 -7.03 1.17 1.43
CA MET A 123 -7.77 1.86 0.37
C MET A 123 -8.17 3.25 0.83
N THR A 124 -8.23 4.23 -0.08
CA THR A 124 -8.90 5.51 0.18
C THR A 124 -10.41 5.34 0.08
N HIS A 125 -10.88 4.56 -0.89
CA HIS A 125 -12.26 4.21 -1.14
C HIS A 125 -12.41 2.69 -1.12
N GLY A 126 -13.39 2.20 -0.38
CA GLY A 126 -13.81 0.79 -0.42
C GLY A 126 -14.40 0.44 -1.79
N GLY A 127 -14.50 -0.85 -2.07
CA GLY A 127 -14.98 -1.33 -3.35
C GLY A 127 -15.88 -2.56 -3.23
N THR A 128 -16.23 -3.12 -4.37
CA THR A 128 -17.04 -4.33 -4.49
C THR A 128 -16.34 -5.35 -5.38
N SER A 129 -16.09 -6.55 -4.86
CA SER A 129 -15.58 -7.68 -5.63
C SER A 129 -16.77 -8.43 -6.23
N PHE A 130 -17.08 -8.18 -7.51
CA PHE A 130 -18.24 -8.77 -8.17
C PHE A 130 -18.04 -10.27 -8.49
N GLY A 131 -19.12 -11.05 -8.38
CA GLY A 131 -19.16 -12.46 -8.70
C GLY A 131 -18.18 -13.26 -7.81
N HIS A 132 -17.34 -14.07 -8.43
CA HIS A 132 -16.33 -14.91 -7.76
C HIS A 132 -14.91 -14.36 -7.84
N TRP A 133 -14.73 -13.09 -8.18
CA TRP A 133 -13.41 -12.47 -8.38
C TRP A 133 -12.69 -12.10 -7.08
N GLY A 134 -13.39 -12.12 -5.94
CA GLY A 134 -12.79 -11.81 -4.63
C GLY A 134 -11.69 -12.78 -4.20
N GLY A 135 -11.75 -14.01 -4.67
CA GLY A 135 -10.74 -15.01 -4.34
C GLY A 135 -10.74 -15.46 -2.88
N ALA A 136 -9.59 -15.94 -2.43
CA ALA A 136 -9.36 -16.39 -1.06
C ALA A 136 -7.89 -16.21 -0.67
N ASN A 137 -7.64 -16.03 0.62
CA ASN A 137 -6.29 -15.99 1.16
C ASN A 137 -5.77 -17.38 1.54
N PHE A 138 -4.44 -17.47 1.61
CA PHE A 138 -3.65 -18.64 1.95
C PHE A 138 -2.87 -18.35 3.26
N PRO A 139 -2.39 -19.34 4.05
CA PRO A 139 -2.36 -20.80 3.79
C PRO A 139 -3.65 -21.56 4.09
N ASN A 140 -4.52 -21.04 4.92
CA ASN A 140 -5.83 -21.64 5.17
C ASN A 140 -6.81 -20.99 4.19
N PHE A 141 -7.64 -21.79 3.54
CA PHE A 141 -8.66 -21.29 2.64
C PHE A 141 -9.58 -20.31 3.37
N SER A 142 -9.40 -19.02 3.13
CA SER A 142 -10.15 -17.91 3.73
C SER A 142 -10.80 -17.10 2.62
N PRO A 143 -12.04 -17.50 2.19
CA PRO A 143 -12.72 -16.83 1.08
C PRO A 143 -13.10 -15.40 1.46
N THR A 144 -12.82 -14.45 0.58
CA THR A 144 -13.15 -13.03 0.77
C THR A 144 -14.63 -12.77 0.49
N CYS A 145 -15.18 -11.76 1.16
CA CYS A 145 -16.54 -11.30 0.93
C CYS A 145 -16.64 -10.49 -0.38
N THR A 146 -17.88 -10.36 -0.91
CA THR A 146 -18.16 -9.47 -2.05
C THR A 146 -17.89 -8.01 -1.71
N SER A 147 -18.26 -7.58 -0.50
CA SER A 147 -17.92 -6.24 -0.02
C SER A 147 -16.41 -6.12 0.19
N TYR A 148 -15.81 -5.12 -0.43
CA TYR A 148 -14.46 -4.68 -0.18
C TYR A 148 -14.48 -3.31 0.49
N ASP A 149 -15.30 -3.19 1.55
CA ASP A 149 -15.47 -1.96 2.31
C ASP A 149 -14.14 -1.47 2.88
N TYR A 150 -13.31 -2.40 3.32
CA TYR A 150 -11.94 -2.17 3.81
C TYR A 150 -11.87 -1.26 5.03
N ASP A 151 -13.00 -0.89 5.62
CA ASP A 151 -13.08 0.16 6.64
C ASP A 151 -12.36 1.46 6.16
N ALA A 152 -12.52 1.76 4.87
CA ALA A 152 -11.83 2.84 4.18
C ALA A 152 -12.37 4.24 4.57
N PRO A 153 -11.57 5.31 4.39
CA PRO A 153 -12.03 6.70 4.58
C PRO A 153 -13.30 7.06 3.79
N ILE A 154 -13.44 6.53 2.59
CA ILE A 154 -14.70 6.59 1.81
C ILE A 154 -15.20 5.16 1.70
N ASN A 155 -16.39 4.88 2.23
CA ASN A 155 -16.93 3.53 2.27
C ASN A 155 -17.37 3.03 0.89
N GLU A 156 -17.74 1.73 0.79
CA GLU A 156 -18.18 1.09 -0.46
C GLU A 156 -19.31 1.84 -1.19
N SER A 157 -20.22 2.49 -0.45
CA SER A 157 -21.32 3.26 -1.05
C SER A 157 -20.94 4.69 -1.48
N GLY A 158 -19.67 5.08 -1.34
CA GLY A 158 -19.15 6.40 -1.70
C GLY A 158 -19.38 7.47 -0.62
N LYS A 159 -19.79 7.10 0.59
CA LYS A 159 -19.97 8.06 1.70
C LYS A 159 -18.68 8.25 2.47
N VAL A 160 -18.41 9.49 2.84
CA VAL A 160 -17.29 9.82 3.74
C VAL A 160 -17.55 9.26 5.14
N THR A 161 -16.49 8.78 5.78
CA THR A 161 -16.50 8.25 7.15
C THR A 161 -15.80 9.20 8.11
N PRO A 162 -15.86 8.97 9.43
CA PRO A 162 -15.04 9.71 10.39
C PRO A 162 -13.55 9.68 10.05
N LYS A 163 -13.02 8.56 9.53
CA LYS A 163 -11.62 8.47 9.06
C LYS A 163 -11.29 9.50 8.00
N TYR A 164 -12.19 9.72 7.03
CA TYR A 164 -11.97 10.73 6.00
C TYR A 164 -11.83 12.14 6.59
N LEU A 165 -12.67 12.47 7.58
CA LEU A 165 -12.63 13.78 8.21
C LEU A 165 -11.33 13.98 8.97
N GLU A 166 -10.86 12.98 9.71
CA GLU A 166 -9.59 13.03 10.43
C GLU A 166 -8.39 13.12 9.47
N VAL A 167 -8.38 12.36 8.37
CA VAL A 167 -7.36 12.45 7.32
C VAL A 167 -7.35 13.85 6.70
N ARG A 168 -8.52 14.41 6.38
CA ARG A 168 -8.64 15.77 5.86
C ARG A 168 -8.07 16.82 6.84
N ASN A 169 -8.41 16.70 8.12
CA ASN A 169 -7.92 17.59 9.17
C ASN A 169 -6.39 17.50 9.30
N LEU A 170 -5.84 16.28 9.29
CA LEU A 170 -4.39 16.09 9.34
C LEU A 170 -3.71 16.75 8.15
N LEU A 171 -4.14 16.44 6.91
CA LEU A 171 -3.51 16.93 5.69
C LEU A 171 -3.58 18.46 5.58
N GLY A 172 -4.66 19.09 6.08
CA GLY A 172 -4.79 20.55 6.14
C GLY A 172 -3.66 21.25 6.88
N ASN A 173 -2.98 20.57 7.83
CA ASN A 173 -1.84 21.13 8.54
C ASN A 173 -0.52 21.09 7.73
N TYR A 174 -0.50 20.41 6.59
CA TYR A 174 0.67 20.28 5.71
C TYR A 174 0.49 20.99 4.37
N LEU A 175 -0.67 21.60 4.13
CA LEU A 175 -0.90 22.41 2.94
C LEU A 175 -0.29 23.81 3.11
N PRO A 176 0.18 24.44 2.02
CA PRO A 176 0.57 25.84 2.04
C PRO A 176 -0.58 26.75 2.52
N GLU A 177 -0.24 27.87 3.16
CA GLU A 177 -1.25 28.86 3.54
C GLU A 177 -2.00 29.39 2.32
N GLY A 178 -3.31 29.21 2.29
CA GLY A 178 -4.20 29.70 1.20
C GLY A 178 -4.64 28.65 0.17
N GLU A 179 -4.32 27.40 0.36
CA GLU A 179 -4.80 26.27 -0.45
C GLU A 179 -5.88 25.43 0.27
#